data_b28af77a1f91b8315d13afc61e15ee20
#
_entry.id   b28af77a1f91b8315d13afc61e15ee20
#
_cell.length_a   1.000
_cell.length_b   1.000
_cell.length_c   1.000
_cell.angle_alpha   90.00
_cell.angle_beta   90.00
_cell.angle_gamma   90.00
#
_symmetry.space_group_name_H-M   'P 1'
#
loop_
_entity.id
_entity.type
_entity.pdbx_description
1 polymer ?
#
loop_
_entity_poly.entity_id
_entity_poly.type
_entity_poly.pdbx_seq_one_letter_code
_entity_poly.pdbx_strand_id
1 'polypeptide(L)'
;MRGTDWTPEGLRSFVDRIAEHHDAGRLPFALHLAGGNEEQLIDIFSNIKEGDYVLSTHRNMYHALLHGLPPEEVEEKILNGRSMFMFDRERNFYVSAIIGGPVAIAVGIAWALKRKGSDQKVWCFLGDGTEDTGHFAEAVRYVDGFDLPCTFVIEDDSMAVEAPKERRWGTDKDLEWPSCVTRYHYTKSRPHIRTGNFADLKVMKETMKTDEEYFPILPKREYPNSGVLPPLDMKFKDAVTQGMTELGDEGAIFIGYSLLPGDAMGTLKNVPDDQKIETPVAENLMVGLAIGMSFEGFKPVVYFERHDFMLVAADAIGNHIDKIERISHGEFKVPVILKTVVDDGGLFYSGPTHSQNFTKVFQEMVDFPVLDPQTPEEALDMYRYAKDSDGPVMIVEHKKFH
;
A
#
# COMPACT_ATOMS: atom_id res chain seq x y z
N MET A 1 17.63 18.65 10.82
CA MET A 1 18.73 18.20 9.93
C MET A 1 18.10 17.51 8.74
N ARG A 2 18.54 17.77 7.54
CA ARG A 2 18.12 17.08 6.32
C ARG A 2 19.33 16.42 5.66
N GLY A 3 19.15 15.67 4.61
CA GLY A 3 20.15 14.81 3.98
C GLY A 3 21.59 15.34 3.91
N THR A 4 21.76 16.62 3.63
CA THR A 4 23.07 17.28 3.51
C THR A 4 23.77 17.57 4.85
N ASP A 5 23.07 17.45 5.97
CA ASP A 5 23.62 17.71 7.32
C ASP A 5 24.18 16.45 7.99
N TRP A 6 23.92 15.27 7.38
CA TRP A 6 24.39 14.00 7.87
C TRP A 6 25.74 13.62 7.26
N THR A 7 26.62 13.03 8.10
CA THR A 7 27.83 12.36 7.65
C THR A 7 27.66 10.84 7.73
N PRO A 8 28.43 10.05 6.95
CA PRO A 8 28.43 8.60 7.09
C PRO A 8 28.67 8.11 8.51
N GLU A 9 29.59 8.78 9.25
CA GLU A 9 29.90 8.49 10.65
C GLU A 9 28.71 8.78 11.58
N GLY A 10 27.99 9.88 11.33
CA GLY A 10 26.78 10.24 12.08
C GLY A 10 25.67 9.20 11.94
N LEU A 11 25.41 8.74 10.71
CA LEU A 11 24.43 7.69 10.44
C LEU A 11 24.83 6.37 11.12
N ARG A 12 26.10 5.95 11.00
CA ARG A 12 26.62 4.75 11.68
C ARG A 12 26.48 4.85 13.19
N SER A 13 26.88 5.99 13.80
CA SER A 13 26.76 6.20 15.24
C SER A 13 25.32 6.11 15.75
N PHE A 14 24.34 6.57 14.96
CA PHE A 14 22.93 6.40 15.30
C PHE A 14 22.54 4.92 15.34
N VAL A 15 22.87 4.16 14.30
CA VAL A 15 22.53 2.72 14.22
C VAL A 15 23.26 1.91 15.29
N ASP A 16 24.51 2.27 15.65
CA ASP A 16 25.26 1.63 16.73
C ASP A 16 24.54 1.81 18.08
N ARG A 17 24.02 3.00 18.36
CA ARG A 17 23.21 3.26 19.56
C ARG A 17 21.92 2.41 19.58
N ILE A 18 21.27 2.26 18.45
CA ILE A 18 20.09 1.35 18.36
C ILE A 18 20.50 -0.11 18.59
N ALA A 19 21.67 -0.54 18.08
CA ALA A 19 22.20 -1.87 18.34
C ALA A 19 22.46 -2.12 19.83
N GLU A 20 22.97 -1.13 20.57
CA GLU A 20 23.16 -1.20 22.03
C GLU A 20 21.83 -1.40 22.77
N HIS A 21 20.74 -0.76 22.32
CA HIS A 21 19.40 -1.00 22.87
C HIS A 21 18.95 -2.44 22.67
N HIS A 22 19.21 -3.02 21.49
CA HIS A 22 18.87 -4.41 21.21
C HIS A 22 19.69 -5.38 22.08
N ASP A 23 20.98 -5.21 22.14
CA ASP A 23 21.88 -6.10 22.90
C ASP A 23 21.59 -6.05 24.40
N ALA A 24 21.14 -4.90 24.89
CA ALA A 24 20.64 -4.73 26.26
C ALA A 24 19.22 -5.33 26.48
N GLY A 25 18.61 -5.97 25.48
CA GLY A 25 17.30 -6.61 25.59
C GLY A 25 16.09 -5.66 25.57
N ARG A 26 16.29 -4.38 25.26
CA ARG A 26 15.21 -3.37 25.25
C ARG A 26 14.34 -3.39 23.99
N LEU A 27 14.72 -4.16 22.97
CA LEU A 27 14.02 -4.26 21.69
C LEU A 27 13.58 -5.72 21.43
N PRO A 28 12.46 -6.20 22.02
CA PRO A 28 12.02 -7.59 21.95
C PRO A 28 11.24 -7.93 20.67
N PHE A 29 11.51 -7.24 19.56
CA PHE A 29 10.84 -7.41 18.27
C PHE A 29 11.86 -7.53 17.13
N ALA A 30 11.37 -7.74 15.91
CA ALA A 30 12.21 -7.81 14.73
C ALA A 30 12.87 -6.46 14.46
N LEU A 31 14.20 -6.45 14.37
CA LEU A 31 15.01 -5.27 14.13
C LEU A 31 15.88 -5.49 12.89
N HIS A 32 15.82 -4.56 11.95
CA HIS A 32 16.62 -4.57 10.73
C HIS A 32 17.47 -3.30 10.69
N LEU A 33 18.74 -3.46 11.02
CA LEU A 33 19.68 -2.33 11.06
C LEU A 33 20.12 -1.95 9.65
N ALA A 34 20.19 -0.66 9.37
CA ALA A 34 20.81 -0.13 8.17
C ALA A 34 22.35 -0.16 8.30
N GLY A 35 23.06 -0.11 7.20
CA GLY A 35 24.52 0.03 7.20
C GLY A 35 25.20 -0.50 5.96
N GLY A 36 26.25 0.26 5.54
CA GLY A 36 27.09 -0.03 4.39
C GLY A 36 26.75 0.75 3.12
N ASN A 37 25.69 1.57 3.15
CA ASN A 37 25.23 2.39 2.03
C ASN A 37 25.06 3.88 2.37
N GLU A 38 25.78 4.35 3.39
CA GLU A 38 25.62 5.70 3.94
C GLU A 38 25.94 6.77 2.89
N GLU A 39 27.04 6.62 2.17
CA GLU A 39 27.50 7.61 1.18
C GLU A 39 26.54 7.70 -0.01
N GLN A 40 26.07 6.54 -0.53
CA GLN A 40 25.13 6.48 -1.63
C GLN A 40 23.80 7.13 -1.26
N LEU A 41 23.29 6.87 -0.05
CA LEU A 41 22.05 7.46 0.42
C LEU A 41 22.17 8.97 0.61
N ILE A 42 23.26 9.46 1.21
CA ILE A 42 23.48 10.91 1.36
C ILE A 42 23.48 11.60 0.00
N ASP A 43 24.12 11.01 -1.02
CA ASP A 43 24.13 11.56 -2.39
C ASP A 43 22.73 11.57 -2.99
N ILE A 44 21.98 10.47 -2.91
CA ILE A 44 20.61 10.39 -3.46
C ILE A 44 19.69 11.38 -2.75
N PHE A 45 19.74 11.43 -1.40
CA PHE A 45 18.89 12.32 -0.61
C PHE A 45 19.22 13.81 -0.82
N SER A 46 20.40 14.16 -1.35
CA SER A 46 20.72 15.53 -1.76
C SER A 46 19.82 16.04 -2.91
N ASN A 47 19.20 15.12 -3.66
CA ASN A 47 18.29 15.42 -4.77
C ASN A 47 16.81 15.42 -4.35
N ILE A 48 16.48 14.94 -3.14
CA ILE A 48 15.12 14.87 -2.63
C ILE A 48 14.73 16.22 -2.01
N LYS A 49 13.64 16.79 -2.52
CA LYS A 49 13.18 18.12 -2.11
C LYS A 49 12.23 18.02 -0.91
N GLU A 50 12.04 19.17 -0.28
CA GLU A 50 10.99 19.32 0.73
C GLU A 50 9.60 19.10 0.12
N GLY A 51 8.80 18.25 0.78
CA GLY A 51 7.48 17.90 0.31
C GLY A 51 7.44 16.67 -0.63
N ASP A 52 8.59 16.23 -1.19
CA ASP A 52 8.64 14.96 -1.92
C ASP A 52 8.23 13.80 -1.00
N TYR A 53 7.67 12.76 -1.59
CA TYR A 53 7.37 11.52 -0.89
C TYR A 53 8.58 10.60 -0.86
N VAL A 54 8.84 10.00 0.29
CA VAL A 54 9.79 8.90 0.45
C VAL A 54 9.05 7.67 0.95
N LEU A 55 9.06 6.62 0.15
CA LEU A 55 8.58 5.30 0.53
C LEU A 55 9.78 4.39 0.78
N SER A 56 9.75 3.64 1.88
CA SER A 56 10.86 2.84 2.35
C SER A 56 10.41 1.44 2.76
N THR A 57 11.38 0.61 3.12
CA THR A 57 11.22 -0.78 3.53
C THR A 57 11.44 -0.97 5.03
N HIS A 58 11.59 -2.20 5.48
CA HIS A 58 11.93 -2.54 6.85
C HIS A 58 13.27 -1.97 7.34
N ARG A 59 14.23 -1.61 6.44
CA ARG A 59 15.51 -0.96 6.75
C ARG A 59 15.47 0.55 6.58
N ASN A 60 14.54 1.21 7.21
CA ASN A 60 14.16 2.60 6.96
C ASN A 60 14.94 3.65 7.79
N MET A 61 15.80 3.27 8.72
CA MET A 61 16.42 4.21 9.67
C MET A 61 17.18 5.34 8.99
N TYR A 62 18.05 5.03 8.03
CA TYR A 62 18.80 6.05 7.30
C TYR A 62 17.85 6.91 6.44
N HIS A 63 16.87 6.29 5.80
CA HIS A 63 15.89 7.04 5.01
C HIS A 63 15.10 8.03 5.85
N ALA A 64 14.65 7.63 7.04
CA ALA A 64 13.93 8.50 7.97
C ALA A 64 14.79 9.71 8.40
N LEU A 65 16.02 9.45 8.82
CA LEU A 65 16.97 10.49 9.26
C LEU A 65 17.29 11.46 8.12
N LEU A 66 17.64 10.94 6.94
CA LEU A 66 17.98 11.72 5.75
C LEU A 66 16.78 12.50 5.21
N HIS A 67 15.58 11.98 5.36
CA HIS A 67 14.35 12.69 4.99
C HIS A 67 13.96 13.78 6.00
N GLY A 68 14.64 13.86 7.12
CA GLY A 68 14.51 14.94 8.09
C GLY A 68 13.68 14.63 9.32
N LEU A 69 13.40 13.36 9.60
CA LEU A 69 12.85 12.97 10.90
C LEU A 69 13.90 13.23 11.99
N PRO A 70 13.52 13.86 13.12
CA PRO A 70 14.44 14.09 14.23
C PRO A 70 15.00 12.75 14.78
N PRO A 71 16.31 12.67 15.07
CA PRO A 71 16.91 11.43 15.58
C PRO A 71 16.24 10.89 16.84
N GLU A 72 15.82 11.79 17.72
CA GLU A 72 15.14 11.46 18.97
C GLU A 72 13.76 10.82 18.70
N GLU A 73 13.04 11.32 17.71
CA GLU A 73 11.75 10.79 17.29
C GLU A 73 11.89 9.41 16.63
N VAL A 74 12.91 9.24 15.77
CA VAL A 74 13.22 7.95 15.15
C VAL A 74 13.56 6.90 16.21
N GLU A 75 14.42 7.26 17.20
CA GLU A 75 14.79 6.39 18.30
C GLU A 75 13.56 6.03 19.18
N GLU A 76 12.72 7.01 19.51
CA GLU A 76 11.49 6.80 20.28
C GLU A 76 10.53 5.85 19.56
N LYS A 77 10.28 6.06 18.26
CA LYS A 77 9.45 5.16 17.45
C LYS A 77 10.02 3.73 17.47
N ILE A 78 11.33 3.56 17.35
CA ILE A 78 11.98 2.24 17.40
C ILE A 78 11.77 1.62 18.79
N LEU A 79 12.02 2.33 19.88
CA LEU A 79 11.86 1.83 21.25
C LEU A 79 10.41 1.40 21.54
N ASN A 80 9.44 1.98 20.85
CA ASN A 80 8.03 1.67 20.95
C ASN A 80 7.56 0.61 19.91
N GLY A 81 8.46 -0.21 19.36
CA GLY A 81 8.12 -1.34 18.49
C GLY A 81 7.85 -0.96 17.02
N ARG A 82 8.06 0.29 16.64
CA ARG A 82 7.75 0.81 15.30
C ARG A 82 8.95 0.81 14.34
N SER A 83 9.96 -0.03 14.57
CA SER A 83 11.17 -0.03 13.72
C SER A 83 10.89 -0.34 12.25
N MET A 84 9.88 -1.18 11.97
CA MET A 84 9.43 -1.53 10.61
C MET A 84 8.16 -0.77 10.19
N PHE A 85 7.67 0.13 11.04
CA PHE A 85 6.42 0.89 10.88
C PHE A 85 6.66 2.39 11.17
N MET A 86 7.71 2.91 10.54
CA MET A 86 8.17 4.28 10.68
C MET A 86 7.39 5.20 9.75
N PHE A 87 6.22 5.63 10.17
CA PHE A 87 5.38 6.56 9.40
C PHE A 87 5.58 8.00 9.87
N ASP A 88 5.47 8.95 8.95
CA ASP A 88 5.39 10.39 9.21
C ASP A 88 4.60 11.06 8.09
N ARG A 89 3.32 11.34 8.36
CA ARG A 89 2.41 11.93 7.37
C ARG A 89 2.76 13.39 7.05
N GLU A 90 3.26 14.12 8.03
CA GLU A 90 3.61 15.53 7.85
C GLU A 90 4.80 15.70 6.90
N ARG A 91 5.74 14.72 6.94
CA ARG A 91 6.92 14.71 6.08
C ARG A 91 6.77 13.84 4.84
N ASN A 92 5.59 13.27 4.58
CA ASN A 92 5.35 12.37 3.46
C ASN A 92 6.29 11.14 3.48
N PHE A 93 6.52 10.55 4.66
CA PHE A 93 7.33 9.37 4.85
C PHE A 93 6.46 8.15 5.14
N TYR A 94 6.56 7.15 4.28
CA TYR A 94 5.78 5.92 4.35
C TYR A 94 6.68 4.69 4.34
N VAL A 95 6.33 3.65 5.09
CA VAL A 95 7.09 2.41 5.19
C VAL A 95 6.18 1.21 4.97
N SER A 96 6.66 0.21 4.24
CA SER A 96 6.07 -1.13 4.24
C SER A 96 7.16 -2.18 4.43
N ALA A 97 6.95 -3.10 5.37
CA ALA A 97 7.83 -4.25 5.58
C ALA A 97 7.52 -5.41 4.62
N ILE A 98 6.44 -5.34 3.86
CA ILE A 98 6.06 -6.33 2.85
C ILE A 98 6.88 -6.09 1.58
N ILE A 99 7.56 -7.13 1.08
CA ILE A 99 8.32 -7.07 -0.17
C ILE A 99 7.37 -6.73 -1.33
N GLY A 100 7.69 -5.69 -2.09
CA GLY A 100 6.80 -5.17 -3.14
C GLY A 100 5.68 -4.25 -2.66
N GLY A 101 5.40 -4.22 -1.35
CA GLY A 101 4.28 -3.47 -0.78
C GLY A 101 4.26 -1.97 -1.10
N PRO A 102 5.36 -1.22 -0.96
CA PRO A 102 5.35 0.21 -1.23
C PRO A 102 5.28 0.56 -2.72
N VAL A 103 5.59 -0.38 -3.61
CA VAL A 103 5.78 -0.12 -5.04
C VAL A 103 4.51 0.42 -5.71
N ALA A 104 3.40 -0.30 -5.63
CA ALA A 104 2.14 0.12 -6.24
C ALA A 104 1.52 1.34 -5.53
N ILE A 105 1.78 1.51 -4.23
CA ILE A 105 1.38 2.71 -3.46
C ILE A 105 2.13 3.94 -3.99
N ALA A 106 3.44 3.83 -4.27
CA ALA A 106 4.23 4.90 -4.87
C ALA A 106 3.68 5.34 -6.23
N VAL A 107 3.24 4.39 -7.06
CA VAL A 107 2.56 4.67 -8.34
C VAL A 107 1.29 5.49 -8.11
N GLY A 108 0.48 5.13 -7.12
CA GLY A 108 -0.76 5.83 -6.80
C GLY A 108 -0.54 7.27 -6.34
N ILE A 109 0.45 7.49 -5.47
CA ILE A 109 0.83 8.86 -5.04
C ILE A 109 1.30 9.67 -6.26
N ALA A 110 2.19 9.11 -7.07
CA ALA A 110 2.71 9.78 -8.27
C ALA A 110 1.60 10.13 -9.27
N TRP A 111 0.62 9.24 -9.46
CA TRP A 111 -0.55 9.53 -10.28
C TRP A 111 -1.39 10.68 -9.72
N ALA A 112 -1.62 10.69 -8.40
CA ALA A 112 -2.35 11.76 -7.74
C ALA A 112 -1.63 13.11 -7.86
N LEU A 113 -0.30 13.14 -7.66
CA LEU A 113 0.52 14.34 -7.83
C LEU A 113 0.45 14.86 -9.26
N LYS A 114 0.56 13.98 -10.26
CA LYS A 114 0.43 14.35 -11.68
C LYS A 114 -0.96 14.96 -11.98
N ARG A 115 -2.04 14.36 -11.47
CA ARG A 115 -3.39 14.90 -11.64
C ARG A 115 -3.58 16.27 -11.00
N LYS A 116 -2.91 16.53 -9.87
CA LYS A 116 -2.91 17.83 -9.20
C LYS A 116 -2.01 18.88 -9.88
N GLY A 117 -1.19 18.48 -10.85
CA GLY A 117 -0.16 19.35 -11.43
C GLY A 117 0.90 19.77 -10.40
N SER A 118 1.20 18.91 -9.43
CA SER A 118 2.22 19.14 -8.40
C SER A 118 3.62 18.92 -8.95
N ASP A 119 4.58 19.73 -8.50
CA ASP A 119 6.01 19.56 -8.80
C ASP A 119 6.72 18.55 -7.87
N GLN A 120 6.00 18.02 -6.88
CA GLN A 120 6.51 17.01 -5.95
C GLN A 120 6.79 15.69 -6.69
N LYS A 121 7.75 14.93 -6.15
CA LYS A 121 8.13 13.61 -6.65
C LYS A 121 7.95 12.54 -5.60
N VAL A 122 7.93 11.30 -6.07
CA VAL A 122 7.90 10.11 -5.24
C VAL A 122 9.23 9.36 -5.40
N TRP A 123 9.89 9.08 -4.29
CA TRP A 123 11.10 8.28 -4.21
C TRP A 123 10.78 7.00 -3.45
N CYS A 124 10.83 5.86 -4.15
CA CYS A 124 10.51 4.56 -3.57
C CYS A 124 11.78 3.72 -3.45
N PHE A 125 12.32 3.62 -2.24
CA PHE A 125 13.50 2.81 -1.93
C PHE A 125 13.09 1.36 -1.70
N LEU A 126 13.85 0.44 -2.27
CA LEU A 126 13.56 -1.00 -2.21
C LEU A 126 14.83 -1.83 -2.37
N GLY A 127 14.87 -3.00 -1.75
CA GLY A 127 15.96 -3.95 -1.95
C GLY A 127 15.81 -4.74 -3.26
N ASP A 128 16.89 -5.38 -3.70
CA ASP A 128 16.93 -6.23 -4.89
C ASP A 128 15.94 -7.41 -4.85
N GLY A 129 15.50 -7.84 -3.66
CA GLY A 129 14.43 -8.83 -3.53
C GLY A 129 13.05 -8.32 -3.98
N THR A 130 12.81 -7.01 -4.00
CA THR A 130 11.57 -6.43 -4.55
C THR A 130 11.57 -6.48 -6.08
N GLU A 131 12.73 -6.28 -6.70
CA GLU A 131 12.91 -6.42 -8.15
C GLU A 131 12.51 -7.81 -8.67
N ASP A 132 12.63 -8.83 -7.81
CA ASP A 132 12.27 -10.21 -8.14
C ASP A 132 10.74 -10.40 -8.31
N THR A 133 9.93 -9.42 -7.91
CA THR A 133 8.46 -9.54 -7.92
C THR A 133 7.85 -9.09 -9.24
N GLY A 134 6.76 -9.75 -9.67
CA GLY A 134 5.97 -9.30 -10.82
C GLY A 134 5.37 -7.90 -10.60
N HIS A 135 5.03 -7.55 -9.36
CA HIS A 135 4.48 -6.25 -8.98
C HIS A 135 5.43 -5.09 -9.29
N PHE A 136 6.74 -5.31 -9.15
CA PHE A 136 7.74 -4.31 -9.52
C PHE A 136 7.74 -4.05 -11.03
N ALA A 137 7.76 -5.12 -11.84
CA ALA A 137 7.75 -5.01 -13.29
C ALA A 137 6.48 -4.31 -13.82
N GLU A 138 5.31 -4.61 -13.25
CA GLU A 138 4.04 -3.95 -13.56
C GLU A 138 4.11 -2.44 -13.26
N ALA A 139 4.58 -2.09 -12.08
CA ALA A 139 4.68 -0.72 -11.61
C ALA A 139 5.68 0.12 -12.44
N VAL A 140 6.88 -0.41 -12.70
CA VAL A 140 7.89 0.27 -13.52
C VAL A 140 7.36 0.57 -14.92
N ARG A 141 6.75 -0.45 -15.56
CA ARG A 141 6.16 -0.26 -16.89
C ARG A 141 5.04 0.79 -16.88
N TYR A 142 4.26 0.84 -15.82
CA TYR A 142 3.17 1.80 -15.68
C TYR A 142 3.69 3.23 -15.44
N VAL A 143 4.70 3.38 -14.58
CA VAL A 143 5.36 4.67 -14.31
C VAL A 143 6.01 5.24 -15.58
N ASP A 144 6.79 4.41 -16.29
CA ASP A 144 7.46 4.79 -17.54
C ASP A 144 6.45 5.18 -18.63
N GLY A 145 5.44 4.32 -18.85
CA GLY A 145 4.44 4.52 -19.91
C GLY A 145 3.57 5.77 -19.70
N PHE A 146 3.31 6.15 -18.47
CA PHE A 146 2.52 7.33 -18.13
C PHE A 146 3.37 8.54 -17.71
N ASP A 147 4.70 8.45 -17.77
CA ASP A 147 5.61 9.51 -17.33
C ASP A 147 5.21 10.08 -15.95
N LEU A 148 5.11 9.18 -14.96
CA LEU A 148 4.72 9.56 -13.61
C LEU A 148 5.93 10.07 -12.82
N PRO A 149 5.75 11.06 -11.91
CA PRO A 149 6.84 11.63 -11.11
C PRO A 149 7.27 10.67 -9.99
N CYS A 150 7.70 9.45 -10.35
CA CYS A 150 8.15 8.41 -9.43
C CYS A 150 9.53 7.88 -9.84
N THR A 151 10.43 7.77 -8.87
CA THR A 151 11.74 7.13 -9.03
C THR A 151 11.82 5.94 -8.08
N PHE A 152 12.06 4.76 -8.61
CA PHE A 152 12.40 3.57 -7.83
C PHE A 152 13.90 3.50 -7.63
N VAL A 153 14.34 3.33 -6.39
CA VAL A 153 15.76 3.21 -6.03
C VAL A 153 16.01 1.80 -5.52
N ILE A 154 16.73 1.01 -6.31
CA ILE A 154 17.13 -0.35 -5.94
C ILE A 154 18.44 -0.28 -5.15
N GLU A 155 18.36 -0.65 -3.87
CA GLU A 155 19.48 -0.80 -2.95
C GLU A 155 19.96 -2.26 -3.02
N ASP A 156 20.94 -2.53 -3.86
CA ASP A 156 21.34 -3.91 -4.24
C ASP A 156 22.54 -4.38 -3.38
N ASP A 157 22.26 -5.24 -2.41
CA ASP A 157 23.31 -5.97 -1.65
C ASP A 157 23.49 -7.41 -2.15
N SER A 158 22.90 -7.75 -3.30
CA SER A 158 22.87 -9.06 -3.93
C SER A 158 22.21 -10.16 -3.09
N MET A 159 21.41 -9.78 -2.08
CA MET A 159 20.79 -10.70 -1.14
C MET A 159 19.32 -10.36 -0.90
N ALA A 160 18.41 -11.28 -1.19
CA ALA A 160 17.03 -11.15 -0.72
C ALA A 160 16.84 -12.03 0.53
N VAL A 161 16.49 -11.38 1.66
CA VAL A 161 16.51 -11.98 2.99
C VAL A 161 17.92 -12.53 3.28
N GLU A 162 18.18 -13.80 3.06
CA GLU A 162 19.51 -14.44 3.21
C GLU A 162 19.90 -15.26 1.96
N ALA A 163 19.16 -15.09 0.86
CA ALA A 163 19.41 -15.83 -0.39
C ALA A 163 20.16 -14.97 -1.40
N PRO A 164 21.38 -15.38 -1.83
CA PRO A 164 22.13 -14.70 -2.88
C PRO A 164 21.38 -14.67 -4.22
N LYS A 165 21.57 -13.60 -4.99
CA LYS A 165 20.95 -13.42 -6.32
C LYS A 165 21.21 -14.60 -7.25
N GLU A 166 22.44 -15.07 -7.31
CA GLU A 166 22.82 -16.24 -8.14
C GLU A 166 22.03 -17.51 -7.78
N ARG A 167 21.74 -17.74 -6.49
CA ARG A 167 20.95 -18.90 -6.06
C ARG A 167 19.46 -18.74 -6.38
N ARG A 168 18.97 -17.52 -6.38
CA ARG A 168 17.55 -17.22 -6.69
C ARG A 168 17.26 -17.32 -8.18
N TRP A 169 18.21 -16.90 -9.02
CA TRP A 169 18.00 -16.72 -10.46
C TRP A 169 18.96 -17.52 -11.36
N GLY A 170 19.95 -18.20 -10.80
CA GLY A 170 21.00 -18.88 -11.58
C GLY A 170 21.97 -17.92 -12.27
N THR A 171 21.93 -16.63 -11.94
CA THR A 171 22.78 -15.57 -12.46
C THR A 171 22.86 -14.42 -11.45
N ASP A 172 23.96 -13.69 -11.48
CA ASP A 172 24.19 -12.45 -10.71
C ASP A 172 23.94 -11.18 -11.54
N LYS A 173 23.55 -11.32 -12.82
CA LYS A 173 23.33 -10.20 -13.71
C LYS A 173 22.13 -9.37 -13.28
N ASP A 174 22.30 -8.05 -13.38
CA ASP A 174 21.21 -7.10 -13.17
C ASP A 174 20.26 -7.07 -14.36
N LEU A 175 19.00 -6.76 -14.07
CA LEU A 175 18.02 -6.40 -15.08
C LEU A 175 18.19 -4.95 -15.52
N GLU A 176 17.96 -4.70 -16.80
CA GLU A 176 17.91 -3.33 -17.33
C GLU A 176 16.49 -2.78 -17.20
N TRP A 177 16.39 -1.60 -16.65
CA TRP A 177 15.12 -0.90 -16.42
C TRP A 177 15.09 0.48 -17.07
N PRO A 178 13.91 1.05 -17.35
CA PRO A 178 13.77 2.44 -17.78
C PRO A 178 14.36 3.44 -16.77
N SER A 179 14.50 4.70 -17.22
CA SER A 179 15.12 5.79 -16.44
C SER A 179 14.41 6.14 -15.12
N CYS A 180 13.18 5.67 -14.93
CA CYS A 180 12.47 5.80 -13.65
C CYS A 180 13.02 4.84 -12.56
N VAL A 181 13.98 3.99 -12.88
CA VAL A 181 14.66 3.10 -11.93
C VAL A 181 16.13 3.48 -11.84
N THR A 182 16.60 3.67 -10.61
CA THR A 182 18.00 3.89 -10.28
C THR A 182 18.47 2.73 -9.40
N ARG A 183 19.68 2.21 -9.65
CA ARG A 183 20.30 1.14 -8.85
C ARG A 183 21.65 1.58 -8.36
N TYR A 184 21.99 1.17 -7.15
CA TYR A 184 23.36 1.15 -6.66
C TYR A 184 23.67 -0.14 -5.94
N HIS A 185 24.93 -0.57 -6.02
CA HIS A 185 25.43 -1.74 -5.30
C HIS A 185 26.12 -1.32 -4.01
N TYR A 186 25.94 -2.13 -2.97
CA TYR A 186 26.67 -1.96 -1.70
C TYR A 186 26.87 -3.29 -0.99
N THR A 187 27.69 -3.29 0.03
CA THR A 187 27.86 -4.44 0.90
C THR A 187 27.29 -4.09 2.28
N LYS A 188 26.25 -4.79 2.69
CA LYS A 188 25.66 -4.55 4.00
C LYS A 188 26.66 -4.80 5.13
N SER A 189 26.76 -3.91 6.07
CA SER A 189 27.64 -4.00 7.24
C SER A 189 26.98 -4.66 8.45
N ARG A 190 25.70 -5.02 8.35
CA ARG A 190 24.89 -5.61 9.42
C ARG A 190 24.18 -6.88 8.92
N PRO A 191 23.90 -7.86 9.80
CA PRO A 191 23.11 -9.03 9.43
C PRO A 191 21.69 -8.63 8.99
N HIS A 192 20.99 -9.55 8.34
CA HIS A 192 19.62 -9.30 7.85
C HIS A 192 18.70 -8.88 9.00
N ILE A 193 18.78 -9.56 10.14
CA ILE A 193 17.96 -9.29 11.31
C ILE A 193 18.85 -9.23 12.56
N ARG A 194 18.48 -8.37 13.50
CA ARG A 194 19.17 -8.14 14.78
C ARG A 194 20.60 -7.60 14.59
N THR A 195 21.43 -7.77 15.60
CA THR A 195 22.83 -7.26 15.65
C THR A 195 23.88 -8.33 15.34
N GLY A 196 23.49 -9.61 15.35
CA GLY A 196 24.41 -10.75 15.37
C GLY A 196 24.90 -11.13 16.78
N ASN A 197 24.63 -10.29 17.79
CA ASN A 197 24.92 -10.57 19.20
C ASN A 197 23.72 -11.20 19.91
N PHE A 198 24.00 -11.82 21.05
CA PHE A 198 22.92 -12.29 21.93
C PHE A 198 22.40 -11.11 22.76
N ALA A 199 21.07 -10.91 22.70
CA ALA A 199 20.41 -9.93 23.56
C ALA A 199 20.23 -10.46 24.98
N ASP A 200 20.09 -9.55 25.96
CA ASP A 200 19.69 -9.93 27.31
C ASP A 200 18.27 -10.45 27.34
N LEU A 201 18.13 -11.78 27.33
CA LEU A 201 16.83 -12.48 27.28
C LEU A 201 15.94 -12.23 28.51
N LYS A 202 16.53 -11.87 29.65
CA LYS A 202 15.75 -11.55 30.85
C LYS A 202 15.05 -10.21 30.68
N VAL A 203 15.81 -9.19 30.32
CA VAL A 203 15.26 -7.85 30.03
C VAL A 203 14.28 -7.91 28.86
N MET A 204 14.60 -8.66 27.81
CA MET A 204 13.73 -8.82 26.64
C MET A 204 12.36 -9.39 27.01
N LYS A 205 12.28 -10.36 27.91
CA LYS A 205 11.00 -10.90 28.41
C LYS A 205 10.20 -9.90 29.24
N GLU A 206 10.90 -9.06 30.02
CA GLU A 206 10.26 -8.03 30.83
C GLU A 206 9.76 -6.84 30.00
N THR A 207 10.36 -6.58 28.84
CA THR A 207 10.01 -5.45 27.93
C THR A 207 9.07 -5.84 26.80
N MET A 208 8.79 -7.16 26.62
CA MET A 208 7.89 -7.63 25.57
C MET A 208 6.45 -7.16 25.86
N LYS A 209 5.82 -6.60 24.85
CA LYS A 209 4.42 -6.18 24.84
C LYS A 209 3.61 -7.06 23.86
N THR A 210 2.30 -7.04 23.99
CA THR A 210 1.39 -7.67 23.02
C THR A 210 1.30 -6.84 21.73
N ASP A 211 0.75 -7.44 20.66
CA ASP A 211 0.49 -6.72 19.41
C ASP A 211 -0.41 -5.49 19.63
N GLU A 212 -1.42 -5.63 20.49
CA GLU A 212 -2.38 -4.56 20.81
C GLU A 212 -1.75 -3.41 21.63
N GLU A 213 -0.72 -3.70 22.43
CA GLU A 213 0.02 -2.67 23.16
C GLU A 213 0.96 -1.87 22.24
N TYR A 214 1.48 -2.49 21.17
CA TYR A 214 2.26 -1.79 20.14
C TYR A 214 1.36 -1.08 19.13
N PHE A 215 0.28 -1.74 18.72
CA PHE A 215 -0.65 -1.27 17.69
C PHE A 215 -2.08 -1.43 18.18
N PRO A 216 -2.64 -0.43 18.87
CA PRO A 216 -4.00 -0.50 19.40
C PRO A 216 -5.02 -0.88 18.31
N ILE A 217 -5.93 -1.77 18.66
CA ILE A 217 -7.04 -2.15 17.78
C ILE A 217 -7.94 -0.93 17.60
N LEU A 218 -8.15 -0.55 16.35
CA LEU A 218 -9.10 0.52 16.03
C LEU A 218 -10.54 0.02 16.19
N PRO A 219 -11.49 0.88 16.55
CA PRO A 219 -12.90 0.53 16.52
C PRO A 219 -13.30 0.01 15.14
N LYS A 220 -13.96 -1.15 15.09
CA LYS A 220 -14.50 -1.67 13.83
C LYS A 220 -15.49 -0.66 13.25
N ARG A 221 -15.31 -0.36 11.96
CA ARG A 221 -16.32 0.35 11.20
C ARG A 221 -17.42 -0.64 10.85
N GLU A 222 -18.63 -0.36 11.26
CA GLU A 222 -19.77 -1.19 10.95
C GLU A 222 -20.72 -0.44 10.03
N TYR A 223 -21.26 -1.13 9.05
CA TYR A 223 -22.37 -0.60 8.27
C TYR A 223 -23.60 -0.50 9.19
N PRO A 224 -24.16 0.68 9.36
CA PRO A 224 -25.32 0.85 10.25
C PRO A 224 -26.50 0.08 9.66
N ASN A 225 -27.05 -0.84 10.47
CA ASN A 225 -28.27 -1.52 10.06
C ASN A 225 -29.43 -0.50 10.09
N SER A 226 -29.73 0.09 8.95
CA SER A 226 -30.73 1.14 8.78
C SER A 226 -32.18 0.63 8.89
N GLY A 227 -32.37 -0.64 9.23
CA GLY A 227 -33.71 -1.25 9.32
C GLY A 227 -34.34 -1.48 7.95
N VAL A 228 -35.65 -1.30 7.86
CA VAL A 228 -36.38 -1.46 6.58
C VAL A 228 -36.17 -0.19 5.75
N LEU A 229 -35.42 -0.34 4.65
CA LEU A 229 -35.24 0.76 3.69
C LEU A 229 -36.55 1.03 2.92
N PRO A 230 -36.83 2.28 2.59
CA PRO A 230 -38.00 2.60 1.77
C PRO A 230 -37.87 1.94 0.40
N PRO A 231 -38.93 1.32 -0.13
CA PRO A 231 -38.88 0.64 -1.42
C PRO A 231 -38.57 1.63 -2.55
N LEU A 232 -37.69 1.20 -3.47
CA LEU A 232 -37.32 1.94 -4.66
C LEU A 232 -37.98 1.30 -5.89
N ASP A 233 -38.60 2.13 -6.73
CA ASP A 233 -39.14 1.68 -8.03
C ASP A 233 -38.03 1.73 -9.10
N MET A 234 -36.99 0.91 -8.91
CA MET A 234 -35.88 0.77 -9.87
C MET A 234 -35.28 -0.63 -9.82
N LYS A 235 -34.55 -0.98 -10.89
CA LYS A 235 -33.80 -2.24 -10.95
C LYS A 235 -32.49 -2.14 -10.16
N PHE A 236 -31.99 -3.26 -9.71
CA PHE A 236 -30.70 -3.35 -8.99
C PHE A 236 -29.57 -2.65 -9.76
N LYS A 237 -29.41 -2.93 -11.05
CA LYS A 237 -28.42 -2.28 -11.92
C LYS A 237 -28.55 -0.75 -11.95
N ASP A 238 -29.78 -0.24 -11.95
CA ASP A 238 -30.01 1.21 -11.98
C ASP A 238 -29.64 1.85 -10.64
N ALA A 239 -29.89 1.16 -9.52
CA ALA A 239 -29.47 1.58 -8.19
C ALA A 239 -27.94 1.64 -8.07
N VAL A 240 -27.24 0.60 -8.56
CA VAL A 240 -25.77 0.60 -8.64
C VAL A 240 -25.28 1.75 -9.52
N THR A 241 -25.87 1.93 -10.71
CA THR A 241 -25.50 3.03 -11.63
C THR A 241 -25.68 4.40 -10.96
N GLN A 242 -26.77 4.57 -10.20
CA GLN A 242 -27.00 5.80 -9.44
C GLN A 242 -25.92 6.00 -8.37
N GLY A 243 -25.59 4.97 -7.59
CA GLY A 243 -24.52 5.03 -6.59
C GLY A 243 -23.15 5.40 -7.19
N MET A 244 -22.81 4.81 -8.37
CA MET A 244 -21.60 5.18 -9.10
C MET A 244 -21.64 6.62 -9.62
N THR A 245 -22.81 7.08 -10.06
CA THR A 245 -22.99 8.48 -10.51
C THR A 245 -22.79 9.44 -9.34
N GLU A 246 -23.42 9.18 -8.18
CA GLU A 246 -23.27 10.01 -6.98
C GLU A 246 -21.81 10.06 -6.48
N LEU A 247 -21.06 8.94 -6.58
CA LEU A 247 -19.63 8.92 -6.30
C LEU A 247 -18.84 9.79 -7.29
N GLY A 248 -19.15 9.68 -8.58
CA GLY A 248 -18.52 10.49 -9.63
C GLY A 248 -18.79 11.98 -9.46
N ASP A 249 -20.02 12.38 -9.11
CA ASP A 249 -20.40 13.78 -8.86
C ASP A 249 -19.61 14.41 -7.69
N GLU A 250 -19.15 13.59 -6.74
CA GLU A 250 -18.27 14.01 -5.64
C GLU A 250 -16.76 13.89 -5.98
N GLY A 251 -16.43 13.56 -7.21
CA GLY A 251 -15.05 13.52 -7.68
C GLY A 251 -14.30 12.22 -7.39
N ALA A 252 -15.00 11.13 -7.11
CA ALA A 252 -14.37 9.81 -6.98
C ALA A 252 -13.62 9.42 -8.24
N ILE A 253 -12.53 8.66 -8.08
CA ILE A 253 -11.71 8.15 -9.18
C ILE A 253 -11.90 6.64 -9.29
N PHE A 254 -12.30 6.18 -10.47
CA PHE A 254 -12.54 4.78 -10.75
C PHE A 254 -11.30 4.14 -11.39
N ILE A 255 -10.82 3.05 -10.81
CA ILE A 255 -9.55 2.39 -11.18
C ILE A 255 -9.86 0.94 -11.56
N GLY A 256 -9.46 0.53 -12.74
CA GLY A 256 -9.66 -0.83 -13.22
C GLY A 256 -9.26 -0.98 -14.68
N TYR A 257 -9.44 -2.16 -15.22
CA TYR A 257 -9.27 -2.42 -16.64
C TYR A 257 -10.62 -2.53 -17.34
N SER A 258 -10.64 -2.23 -18.64
CA SER A 258 -11.86 -2.18 -19.48
C SER A 258 -12.90 -1.16 -19.01
N LEU A 259 -12.50 -0.07 -18.36
CA LEU A 259 -13.42 0.97 -17.90
C LEU A 259 -13.77 1.97 -19.01
N LEU A 260 -12.79 2.37 -19.82
CA LEU A 260 -12.97 3.36 -20.89
C LEU A 260 -13.79 2.82 -22.07
N PRO A 261 -13.59 1.58 -22.56
CA PRO A 261 -14.45 1.01 -23.59
C PRO A 261 -15.87 0.68 -23.11
N GLY A 262 -16.10 0.72 -21.80
CA GLY A 262 -17.36 0.38 -21.16
C GLY A 262 -17.18 -0.77 -20.17
N ASP A 263 -17.49 -0.54 -18.90
CA ASP A 263 -17.37 -1.55 -17.86
C ASP A 263 -18.30 -2.75 -18.11
N ALA A 264 -17.90 -3.93 -17.61
CA ALA A 264 -18.59 -5.21 -17.86
C ALA A 264 -20.09 -5.20 -17.52
N MET A 265 -20.50 -4.36 -16.55
CA MET A 265 -21.90 -4.26 -16.10
C MET A 265 -22.60 -3.01 -16.65
N GLY A 266 -21.87 -2.07 -17.26
CA GLY A 266 -22.40 -0.81 -17.79
C GLY A 266 -22.91 0.15 -16.71
N THR A 267 -22.30 0.11 -15.51
CA THR A 267 -22.71 0.91 -14.35
C THR A 267 -21.99 2.24 -14.28
N LEU A 268 -20.88 2.43 -15.02
CA LEU A 268 -20.10 3.66 -15.08
C LEU A 268 -20.49 4.57 -16.27
N LYS A 269 -21.63 4.35 -16.90
CA LYS A 269 -22.05 5.09 -18.10
C LYS A 269 -22.21 6.61 -17.90
N ASN A 270 -22.48 7.04 -16.67
CA ASN A 270 -22.65 8.46 -16.33
C ASN A 270 -21.38 9.07 -15.70
N VAL A 271 -20.35 8.27 -15.43
CA VAL A 271 -19.07 8.73 -14.88
C VAL A 271 -18.22 9.30 -16.01
N PRO A 272 -17.68 10.53 -15.88
CA PRO A 272 -16.78 11.12 -16.88
C PRO A 272 -15.53 10.27 -17.10
N ASP A 273 -14.99 10.30 -18.34
CA ASP A 273 -13.82 9.49 -18.68
C ASP A 273 -12.53 9.96 -17.98
N ASP A 274 -12.43 11.24 -17.65
CA ASP A 274 -11.30 11.80 -16.90
C ASP A 274 -11.28 11.37 -15.42
N GLN A 275 -12.36 10.81 -14.91
CA GLN A 275 -12.43 10.16 -13.59
C GLN A 275 -12.13 8.65 -13.64
N LYS A 276 -11.90 8.09 -14.82
CA LYS A 276 -11.56 6.68 -15.01
C LYS A 276 -10.07 6.53 -15.27
N ILE A 277 -9.41 5.67 -14.52
CA ILE A 277 -8.02 5.28 -14.73
C ILE A 277 -8.01 3.86 -15.28
N GLU A 278 -7.68 3.75 -16.55
CA GLU A 278 -7.49 2.44 -17.20
C GLU A 278 -6.17 1.82 -16.74
N THR A 279 -6.21 0.59 -16.28
CA THR A 279 -5.02 -0.15 -15.83
C THR A 279 -4.78 -1.37 -16.71
N PRO A 280 -3.57 -1.95 -16.71
CA PRO A 280 -3.40 -3.31 -17.16
C PRO A 280 -4.18 -4.27 -16.25
N VAL A 281 -4.32 -5.54 -16.67
CA VAL A 281 -4.86 -6.61 -15.82
C VAL A 281 -3.81 -6.96 -14.77
N ALA A 282 -3.77 -6.16 -13.72
CA ALA A 282 -2.79 -6.20 -12.63
C ALA A 282 -3.46 -5.73 -11.32
N GLU A 283 -4.19 -6.62 -10.69
CA GLU A 283 -5.11 -6.31 -9.60
C GLU A 283 -4.38 -5.78 -8.36
N ASN A 284 -3.16 -6.25 -8.11
CA ASN A 284 -2.34 -5.71 -7.02
C ASN A 284 -1.94 -4.25 -7.28
N LEU A 285 -1.57 -3.92 -8.53
CA LEU A 285 -1.29 -2.55 -8.94
C LEU A 285 -2.53 -1.65 -8.77
N MET A 286 -3.72 -2.12 -9.16
CA MET A 286 -4.98 -1.38 -9.02
C MET A 286 -5.23 -0.97 -7.56
N VAL A 287 -5.10 -1.91 -6.63
CA VAL A 287 -5.32 -1.66 -5.20
C VAL A 287 -4.25 -0.74 -4.63
N GLY A 288 -2.98 -0.97 -4.93
CA GLY A 288 -1.90 -0.10 -4.45
C GLY A 288 -2.00 1.32 -4.99
N LEU A 289 -2.39 1.48 -6.28
CA LEU A 289 -2.66 2.78 -6.88
C LEU A 289 -3.78 3.51 -6.13
N ALA A 290 -4.87 2.80 -5.80
CA ALA A 290 -5.95 3.36 -5.00
C ALA A 290 -5.48 3.82 -3.61
N ILE A 291 -4.69 3.01 -2.92
CA ILE A 291 -4.12 3.38 -1.62
C ILE A 291 -3.29 4.67 -1.74
N GLY A 292 -2.37 4.72 -2.70
CA GLY A 292 -1.52 5.90 -2.89
C GLY A 292 -2.31 7.16 -3.23
N MET A 293 -3.33 7.06 -4.08
CA MET A 293 -4.21 8.19 -4.40
C MET A 293 -5.01 8.67 -3.18
N SER A 294 -5.42 7.76 -2.29
CA SER A 294 -6.15 8.14 -1.07
C SER A 294 -5.30 8.99 -0.13
N PHE A 295 -3.99 8.80 -0.09
CA PHE A 295 -3.08 9.65 0.69
C PHE A 295 -3.07 11.11 0.21
N GLU A 296 -3.38 11.32 -1.06
CA GLU A 296 -3.52 12.65 -1.66
C GLU A 296 -4.95 13.21 -1.62
N GLY A 297 -5.83 12.58 -0.86
CA GLY A 297 -7.20 13.07 -0.61
C GLY A 297 -8.19 12.72 -1.71
N PHE A 298 -7.85 11.87 -2.67
CA PHE A 298 -8.81 11.31 -3.59
C PHE A 298 -9.64 10.21 -2.91
N LYS A 299 -10.84 9.96 -3.42
CA LYS A 299 -11.67 8.81 -3.04
C LYS A 299 -11.70 7.80 -4.18
N PRO A 300 -10.81 6.80 -4.15
CA PRO A 300 -10.72 5.81 -5.22
C PRO A 300 -11.78 4.71 -5.07
N VAL A 301 -12.30 4.27 -6.22
CA VAL A 301 -13.14 3.09 -6.38
C VAL A 301 -12.38 2.08 -7.25
N VAL A 302 -11.93 0.98 -6.67
CA VAL A 302 -11.31 -0.11 -7.44
C VAL A 302 -12.41 -1.00 -7.97
N TYR A 303 -12.46 -1.10 -9.28
CA TYR A 303 -13.50 -1.83 -10.00
C TYR A 303 -12.97 -3.19 -10.47
N PHE A 304 -13.35 -4.26 -9.79
CA PHE A 304 -13.09 -5.63 -10.21
C PHE A 304 -14.29 -6.18 -10.99
N GLU A 305 -14.04 -6.67 -12.19
CA GLU A 305 -15.10 -7.26 -13.01
C GLU A 305 -15.68 -8.55 -12.42
N ARG A 306 -14.83 -9.31 -11.72
CA ARG A 306 -15.18 -10.58 -11.08
C ARG A 306 -14.57 -10.72 -9.71
N HIS A 307 -15.30 -11.36 -8.83
CA HIS A 307 -14.84 -11.62 -7.46
C HIS A 307 -13.60 -12.52 -7.41
N ASP A 308 -13.51 -13.47 -8.34
CA ASP A 308 -12.34 -14.36 -8.49
C ASP A 308 -11.03 -13.61 -8.68
N PHE A 309 -11.04 -12.47 -9.36
CA PHE A 309 -9.83 -11.71 -9.68
C PHE A 309 -9.26 -10.97 -8.47
N MET A 310 -10.07 -10.73 -7.44
CA MET A 310 -9.60 -10.12 -6.19
C MET A 310 -8.57 -10.97 -5.46
N LEU A 311 -8.49 -12.28 -5.73
CA LEU A 311 -7.48 -13.17 -5.13
C LEU A 311 -6.05 -12.73 -5.48
N VAL A 312 -5.83 -12.14 -6.65
CA VAL A 312 -4.53 -11.59 -7.06
C VAL A 312 -4.13 -10.38 -6.22
N ALA A 313 -5.12 -9.62 -5.74
CA ALA A 313 -4.93 -8.44 -4.89
C ALA A 313 -5.04 -8.73 -3.39
N ALA A 314 -5.19 -9.99 -2.97
CA ALA A 314 -5.43 -10.34 -1.58
C ALA A 314 -4.34 -9.82 -0.62
N ASP A 315 -3.07 -9.81 -1.06
CA ASP A 315 -1.97 -9.21 -0.29
C ASP A 315 -2.18 -7.71 -0.06
N ALA A 316 -2.45 -6.95 -1.12
CA ALA A 316 -2.68 -5.50 -1.01
C ALA A 316 -3.93 -5.16 -0.18
N ILE A 317 -4.96 -6.01 -0.22
CA ILE A 317 -6.18 -5.85 0.58
C ILE A 317 -5.89 -6.16 2.06
N GLY A 318 -5.34 -7.34 2.36
CA GLY A 318 -5.15 -7.81 3.74
C GLY A 318 -3.99 -7.14 4.48
N ASN A 319 -2.84 -6.94 3.82
CA ASN A 319 -1.64 -6.40 4.45
C ASN A 319 -1.52 -4.87 4.36
N HIS A 320 -2.25 -4.23 3.46
CA HIS A 320 -2.17 -2.77 3.29
C HIS A 320 -3.50 -2.08 3.58
N ILE A 321 -4.57 -2.27 2.78
CA ILE A 321 -5.86 -1.59 3.04
C ILE A 321 -6.32 -1.79 4.47
N ASP A 322 -6.30 -3.02 4.95
CA ASP A 322 -6.81 -3.37 6.27
C ASP A 322 -5.90 -2.90 7.42
N LYS A 323 -4.59 -2.80 7.21
CA LYS A 323 -3.64 -2.59 8.30
C LYS A 323 -3.06 -1.17 8.39
N ILE A 324 -3.00 -0.41 7.28
CA ILE A 324 -2.31 0.89 7.22
C ILE A 324 -2.75 1.84 8.33
N GLU A 325 -4.06 2.02 8.53
CA GLU A 325 -4.55 2.96 9.53
C GLU A 325 -4.12 2.53 10.94
N ARG A 326 -4.21 1.24 11.25
CA ARG A 326 -3.80 0.69 12.55
C ARG A 326 -2.30 0.83 12.79
N ILE A 327 -1.46 0.37 11.85
CA ILE A 327 0.00 0.36 12.02
C ILE A 327 0.63 1.75 11.92
N SER A 328 -0.05 2.70 11.27
CA SER A 328 0.34 4.11 11.25
C SER A 328 -0.23 4.92 12.43
N HIS A 329 -0.95 4.28 13.36
CA HIS A 329 -1.65 4.95 14.46
C HIS A 329 -2.60 6.06 13.98
N GLY A 330 -3.27 5.86 12.84
CA GLY A 330 -4.21 6.81 12.24
C GLY A 330 -3.57 7.92 11.43
N GLU A 331 -2.24 7.96 11.30
CA GLU A 331 -1.55 8.96 10.47
C GLU A 331 -1.93 8.87 8.98
N PHE A 332 -2.19 7.63 8.50
CA PHE A 332 -2.64 7.37 7.14
C PHE A 332 -4.00 6.70 7.15
N LYS A 333 -4.98 7.31 6.48
CA LYS A 333 -6.31 6.74 6.23
C LYS A 333 -6.43 6.25 4.80
N VAL A 334 -7.23 5.20 4.61
CA VAL A 334 -7.39 4.52 3.30
C VAL A 334 -8.88 4.43 2.94
N PRO A 335 -9.56 5.54 2.59
CA PRO A 335 -10.97 5.55 2.21
C PRO A 335 -11.18 5.00 0.80
N VAL A 336 -10.74 3.77 0.55
CA VAL A 336 -10.84 3.07 -0.73
C VAL A 336 -12.12 2.25 -0.76
N ILE A 337 -12.86 2.33 -1.87
CA ILE A 337 -14.01 1.47 -2.15
C ILE A 337 -13.56 0.34 -3.07
N LEU A 338 -13.74 -0.91 -2.65
CA LEU A 338 -13.52 -2.09 -3.47
C LEU A 338 -14.87 -2.57 -3.99
N LYS A 339 -15.11 -2.48 -5.30
CA LYS A 339 -16.32 -2.95 -5.96
C LYS A 339 -16.02 -4.21 -6.75
N THR A 340 -16.83 -5.24 -6.57
CA THR A 340 -16.67 -6.50 -7.29
C THR A 340 -18.01 -7.17 -7.58
N VAL A 341 -18.02 -8.14 -8.50
CA VAL A 341 -19.22 -8.88 -8.90
C VAL A 341 -18.99 -10.38 -8.83
N VAL A 342 -19.87 -11.09 -8.13
CA VAL A 342 -19.99 -12.56 -8.21
C VAL A 342 -20.80 -12.92 -9.44
N ASP A 343 -20.25 -13.72 -10.34
CA ASP A 343 -20.93 -14.18 -11.57
C ASP A 343 -21.80 -15.42 -11.29
N ASP A 344 -22.88 -15.24 -10.53
CA ASP A 344 -23.78 -16.29 -10.04
C ASP A 344 -25.12 -16.37 -10.80
N GLY A 345 -25.19 -15.76 -11.98
CA GLY A 345 -26.42 -15.79 -12.78
C GLY A 345 -26.32 -15.06 -14.12
N GLY A 346 -27.45 -14.92 -14.83
CA GLY A 346 -27.54 -14.22 -16.10
C GLY A 346 -27.43 -15.16 -17.31
N LEU A 347 -27.26 -14.57 -18.51
CA LEU A 347 -27.31 -15.30 -19.79
C LEU A 347 -26.06 -16.15 -20.08
N PHE A 348 -24.94 -15.89 -19.41
CA PHE A 348 -23.68 -16.58 -19.63
C PHE A 348 -23.12 -17.12 -18.32
N TYR A 349 -22.72 -18.39 -18.34
CA TYR A 349 -21.90 -19.00 -17.31
C TYR A 349 -20.42 -18.90 -17.73
N SER A 350 -19.65 -18.16 -16.99
CA SER A 350 -18.24 -17.88 -17.31
C SER A 350 -17.27 -19.00 -16.88
N GLY A 351 -17.78 -20.05 -16.24
CA GLY A 351 -16.98 -21.18 -15.77
C GLY A 351 -16.53 -21.07 -14.30
N PRO A 352 -15.97 -22.14 -13.75
CA PRO A 352 -15.69 -22.25 -12.30
C PRO A 352 -14.61 -21.30 -11.77
N THR A 353 -13.81 -20.69 -12.65
CA THR A 353 -12.77 -19.71 -12.28
C THR A 353 -13.25 -18.25 -12.37
N HIS A 354 -14.54 -18.04 -12.67
CA HIS A 354 -15.13 -16.71 -12.85
C HIS A 354 -16.48 -16.56 -12.11
N SER A 355 -16.91 -17.56 -11.35
CA SER A 355 -18.23 -17.59 -10.69
C SER A 355 -18.16 -17.95 -9.20
N GLN A 356 -16.99 -17.90 -8.61
CA GLN A 356 -16.81 -18.21 -7.19
C GLN A 356 -17.23 -17.02 -6.32
N ASN A 357 -17.71 -17.33 -5.12
CA ASN A 357 -18.09 -16.34 -4.12
C ASN A 357 -17.15 -16.45 -2.90
N PHE A 358 -16.29 -15.47 -2.74
CA PHE A 358 -15.33 -15.37 -1.62
C PHE A 358 -15.77 -14.37 -0.55
N THR A 359 -17.02 -13.89 -0.54
CA THR A 359 -17.52 -12.89 0.41
C THR A 359 -17.19 -13.24 1.85
N LYS A 360 -17.46 -14.48 2.26
CA LYS A 360 -17.15 -14.95 3.62
C LYS A 360 -15.64 -14.98 3.92
N VAL A 361 -14.82 -15.30 2.92
CA VAL A 361 -13.36 -15.29 3.08
C VAL A 361 -12.87 -13.89 3.38
N PHE A 362 -13.34 -12.90 2.62
CA PHE A 362 -12.98 -11.49 2.87
C PHE A 362 -13.56 -10.97 4.18
N GLN A 363 -14.79 -11.34 4.54
CA GLN A 363 -15.38 -10.98 5.84
C GLN A 363 -14.57 -11.48 7.04
N GLU A 364 -13.91 -12.63 6.91
CA GLU A 364 -13.02 -13.18 7.96
C GLU A 364 -11.58 -12.63 7.86
N MET A 365 -11.16 -12.16 6.68
CA MET A 365 -9.80 -11.72 6.42
C MET A 365 -9.53 -10.28 6.85
N VAL A 366 -10.56 -9.40 6.77
CA VAL A 366 -10.40 -7.95 6.99
C VAL A 366 -11.29 -7.42 8.10
N ASP A 367 -10.87 -6.32 8.73
CA ASP A 367 -11.59 -5.66 9.82
C ASP A 367 -12.55 -4.54 9.35
N PHE A 368 -12.54 -4.19 8.06
CA PHE A 368 -13.44 -3.20 7.48
C PHE A 368 -14.71 -3.83 6.88
N PRO A 369 -15.80 -3.04 6.64
CA PRO A 369 -17.06 -3.57 6.14
C PRO A 369 -16.95 -4.23 4.76
N VAL A 370 -17.45 -5.48 4.66
CA VAL A 370 -17.64 -6.24 3.41
C VAL A 370 -19.15 -6.43 3.24
N LEU A 371 -19.74 -5.65 2.34
CA LEU A 371 -21.17 -5.48 2.13
C LEU A 371 -21.64 -6.29 0.92
N ASP A 372 -22.82 -6.90 1.05
CA ASP A 372 -23.37 -7.84 0.06
C ASP A 372 -24.86 -7.49 -0.21
N PRO A 373 -25.15 -6.43 -1.03
CA PRO A 373 -26.51 -6.00 -1.30
C PRO A 373 -27.31 -7.03 -2.10
N GLN A 374 -28.55 -7.26 -1.69
CA GLN A 374 -29.48 -8.22 -2.33
C GLN A 374 -30.65 -7.52 -3.02
N THR A 375 -30.90 -6.24 -2.72
CA THR A 375 -32.00 -5.44 -3.27
C THR A 375 -31.49 -4.11 -3.84
N PRO A 376 -32.27 -3.41 -4.70
CA PRO A 376 -31.92 -2.09 -5.19
C PRO A 376 -31.71 -1.07 -4.07
N GLU A 377 -32.54 -1.15 -3.03
CA GLU A 377 -32.49 -0.27 -1.86
C GLU A 377 -31.17 -0.44 -1.11
N GLU A 378 -30.80 -1.70 -0.82
CA GLU A 378 -29.54 -2.03 -0.16
C GLU A 378 -28.34 -1.58 -1.00
N ALA A 379 -28.37 -1.81 -2.31
CA ALA A 379 -27.29 -1.40 -3.19
C ALA A 379 -27.04 0.10 -3.13
N LEU A 380 -28.09 0.91 -3.29
CA LEU A 380 -27.95 2.36 -3.26
C LEU A 380 -27.51 2.88 -1.87
N ASP A 381 -28.08 2.33 -0.79
CA ASP A 381 -27.75 2.70 0.56
C ASP A 381 -26.28 2.34 0.92
N MET A 382 -25.81 1.15 0.53
CA MET A 382 -24.44 0.72 0.76
C MET A 382 -23.42 1.54 -0.05
N TYR A 383 -23.75 1.95 -1.28
CA TYR A 383 -22.88 2.86 -2.04
C TYR A 383 -22.83 4.26 -1.43
N ARG A 384 -23.94 4.78 -0.88
CA ARG A 384 -23.96 6.05 -0.16
C ARG A 384 -23.16 5.97 1.14
N TYR A 385 -23.31 4.87 1.89
CA TYR A 385 -22.47 4.61 3.06
C TYR A 385 -20.98 4.60 2.69
N ALA A 386 -20.59 3.87 1.63
CA ALA A 386 -19.21 3.81 1.19
C ALA A 386 -18.68 5.17 0.72
N LYS A 387 -19.55 5.98 0.09
CA LYS A 387 -19.25 7.35 -0.31
C LYS A 387 -18.90 8.24 0.89
N ASP A 388 -19.64 8.12 1.99
CA ASP A 388 -19.46 8.93 3.18
C ASP A 388 -18.40 8.36 4.16
N SER A 389 -17.99 7.10 4.00
CA SER A 389 -16.99 6.44 4.86
C SER A 389 -15.62 7.11 4.77
N ASP A 390 -14.95 7.31 5.90
CA ASP A 390 -13.56 7.78 5.99
C ASP A 390 -12.53 6.63 5.99
N GLY A 391 -12.99 5.39 5.88
CA GLY A 391 -12.18 4.18 5.78
C GLY A 391 -12.58 3.29 4.61
N PRO A 392 -11.92 2.13 4.47
CA PRO A 392 -12.18 1.22 3.38
C PRO A 392 -13.57 0.55 3.49
N VAL A 393 -14.16 0.25 2.34
CA VAL A 393 -15.42 -0.51 2.22
C VAL A 393 -15.32 -1.43 1.00
N MET A 394 -15.74 -2.68 1.15
CA MET A 394 -15.91 -3.61 0.02
C MET A 394 -17.40 -3.81 -0.26
N ILE A 395 -17.80 -3.73 -1.53
CA ILE A 395 -19.16 -4.01 -1.98
C ILE A 395 -19.11 -5.16 -2.98
N VAL A 396 -19.79 -6.25 -2.64
CA VAL A 396 -19.86 -7.48 -3.43
C VAL A 396 -21.24 -7.56 -4.06
N GLU A 397 -21.33 -7.26 -5.34
CA GLU A 397 -22.57 -7.37 -6.11
C GLU A 397 -22.75 -8.80 -6.63
N HIS A 398 -24.01 -9.15 -6.94
CA HIS A 398 -24.37 -10.42 -7.53
C HIS A 398 -24.98 -10.22 -8.92
N LYS A 399 -24.40 -10.85 -9.93
CA LYS A 399 -24.85 -10.71 -11.33
C LYS A 399 -26.31 -11.13 -11.54
N LYS A 400 -26.79 -12.07 -10.74
CA LYS A 400 -28.20 -12.51 -10.81
C LYS A 400 -29.23 -11.41 -10.51
N PHE A 401 -28.81 -10.31 -9.84
CA PHE A 401 -29.68 -9.18 -9.54
C PHE A 401 -29.60 -8.06 -10.58
N HIS A 402 -28.56 -8.06 -11.43
CA HIS A 402 -28.39 -7.11 -12.52
C HIS A 402 -29.32 -7.48 -13.69
#